data_c9840e0e0110ee5f5d9088e27cc82e28
#
_entry.id   c9840e0e0110ee5f5d9088e27cc82e28
#
_cell.length_a   1.000
_cell.length_b   1.000
_cell.length_c   1.000
_cell.angle_alpha   90.00
_cell.angle_beta   90.00
_cell.angle_gamma   90.00
#
_symmetry.space_group_name_H-M   'P 1'
#
loop_
_entity.id
_entity.type
_entity.pdbx_description
1 polymer ?
#
loop_
_entity_poly.entity_id
_entity_poly.type
_entity_poly.pdbx_seq_one_letter_code
_entity_poly.pdbx_strand_id
1 'polypeptide(L)'
;TRAMARLLRRQATETAAEVTPPDRASQDDELAALEECRLAVEQVVMPQGRPVELLPRSERVLRMQADLVRRYRLRSDVFGEAEMSRLRVFPR
;
A
#
# COMPACT_ATOMS: atom_id res chain seq x y z
N THR A 1 31.67 -0.64 -21.26
CA THR A 1 31.81 0.47 -21.70
C THR A 1 30.94 1.45 -21.07
N ARG A 2 30.90 2.51 -21.58
CA ARG A 2 30.22 3.49 -20.99
C ARG A 2 28.84 3.18 -20.98
N ALA A 3 28.41 2.52 -21.79
CA ALA A 3 27.04 2.23 -21.87
C ALA A 3 26.63 1.67 -20.61
N MET A 4 27.36 0.78 -20.14
CA MET A 4 26.96 0.20 -19.02
C MET A 4 27.16 1.08 -17.92
N ALA A 5 28.11 1.86 -18.01
CA ALA A 5 28.38 2.68 -16.92
C ALA A 5 27.16 3.48 -16.79
N ARG A 6 26.60 3.86 -17.85
CA ARG A 6 25.57 4.68 -17.72
C ARG A 6 24.44 3.99 -17.26
N LEU A 7 24.34 2.83 -17.41
CA LEU A 7 23.26 2.13 -17.02
C LEU A 7 23.34 2.12 -15.59
N LEU A 8 24.50 1.90 -15.12
CA LEU A 8 24.65 1.84 -13.76
C LEU A 8 24.22 3.08 -13.20
N ARG A 9 24.56 4.09 -13.81
CA ARG A 9 24.25 5.23 -13.26
C ARG A 9 22.86 5.40 -13.25
N ARG A 10 22.22 4.85 -14.07
CA ARG A 10 20.93 5.01 -14.13
C ARG A 10 20.37 4.24 -13.05
N GLN A 11 20.98 3.30 -12.63
CA GLN A 11 20.55 2.54 -11.62
C GLN A 11 20.78 3.28 -10.43
N ALA A 12 21.81 3.99 -10.42
CA ALA A 12 22.12 4.72 -9.28
C ALA A 12 21.01 5.66 -9.14
N THR A 13 20.46 6.04 -10.21
CA THR A 13 19.42 7.01 -10.07
C THR A 13 18.26 6.38 -9.49
N GLU A 14 18.23 5.12 -9.47
CA GLU A 14 17.14 4.56 -8.93
C GLU A 14 17.23 4.74 -7.52
N THR A 15 18.38 4.91 -7.01
CA THR A 15 18.53 5.03 -5.60
C THR A 15 18.00 6.39 -5.36
N ALA A 16 17.62 7.10 -6.37
CA ALA A 16 17.11 8.41 -6.15
C ALA A 16 15.97 8.27 -5.20
N ALA A 17 15.39 7.16 -5.18
CA ALA A 17 14.29 6.95 -4.29
C ALA A 17 14.76 7.21 -2.90
N GLU A 18 15.97 6.96 -2.65
CA GLU A 18 16.45 7.14 -1.36
C GLU A 18 16.61 8.55 -0.97
N VAL A 19 16.67 9.45 -1.90
CA VAL A 19 16.89 10.82 -1.54
C VAL A 19 15.53 11.46 -1.45
N THR A 20 14.46 10.71 -1.59
CA THR A 20 13.15 11.28 -1.48
C THR A 20 12.93 11.69 -0.03
N PRO A 21 12.48 12.88 0.22
CA PRO A 21 12.24 13.31 1.59
C PRO A 21 11.26 12.40 2.29
N PRO A 22 11.49 12.09 3.56
CA PRO A 22 10.60 11.21 4.29
C PRO A 22 9.13 11.62 4.23
N ASP A 23 8.84 12.90 4.33
CA ASP A 23 7.46 13.36 4.31
C ASP A 23 6.81 13.02 2.99
N ARG A 24 7.55 13.22 1.90
CA ARG A 24 6.99 12.95 0.63
C ARG A 24 6.80 11.46 0.43
N ALA A 25 7.72 10.68 0.88
CA ALA A 25 7.63 9.23 0.75
C ALA A 25 6.42 8.74 1.54
N SER A 26 6.16 9.34 2.70
CA SER A 26 5.04 8.95 3.50
C SER A 26 3.73 9.29 2.81
N GLN A 27 3.65 10.45 2.19
CA GLN A 27 2.44 10.85 1.53
C GLN A 27 2.16 9.93 0.35
N ASP A 28 3.18 9.61 -0.43
CA ASP A 28 3.00 8.74 -1.58
C ASP A 28 2.54 7.37 -1.11
N ASP A 29 3.06 6.90 0.01
CA ASP A 29 2.69 5.60 0.53
C ASP A 29 1.22 5.63 0.97
N GLU A 30 0.78 6.72 1.56
CA GLU A 30 -0.59 6.83 2.01
C GLU A 30 -1.55 6.83 0.83
N LEU A 31 -1.25 7.59 -0.20
CA LEU A 31 -2.13 7.65 -1.34
C LEU A 31 -2.18 6.29 -2.05
N ALA A 32 -1.05 5.65 -2.21
CA ALA A 32 -1.00 4.35 -2.84
C ALA A 32 -1.77 3.32 -2.01
N ALA A 33 -1.64 3.38 -0.69
CA ALA A 33 -2.31 2.45 0.18
C ALA A 33 -3.82 2.63 0.15
N LEU A 34 -4.28 3.87 0.11
CA LEU A 34 -5.71 4.12 0.07
C LEU A 34 -6.29 3.70 -1.28
N GLU A 35 -5.54 3.92 -2.35
CA GLU A 35 -5.99 3.54 -3.66
C GLU A 35 -6.04 2.00 -3.76
N GLU A 36 -5.06 1.31 -3.23
CA GLU A 36 -5.05 -0.13 -3.22
C GLU A 36 -6.27 -0.65 -2.47
N CYS A 37 -6.57 -0.05 -1.32
CA CYS A 37 -7.69 -0.47 -0.51
C CYS A 37 -9.00 -0.23 -1.25
N ARG A 38 -9.15 0.94 -1.87
CA ARG A 38 -10.36 1.27 -2.60
C ARG A 38 -10.58 0.31 -3.76
N LEU A 39 -9.54 0.02 -4.53
CA LEU A 39 -9.68 -0.88 -5.66
C LEU A 39 -10.00 -2.30 -5.19
N ALA A 40 -9.39 -2.75 -4.10
CA ALA A 40 -9.67 -4.08 -3.58
C ALA A 40 -11.14 -4.18 -3.18
N VAL A 41 -11.66 -3.15 -2.53
CA VAL A 41 -13.05 -3.17 -2.09
C VAL A 41 -13.99 -3.13 -3.29
N GLU A 42 -13.76 -2.21 -4.21
CA GLU A 42 -14.68 -2.03 -5.32
C GLU A 42 -14.61 -3.10 -6.39
N GLN A 43 -13.46 -3.68 -6.60
CA GLN A 43 -13.32 -4.64 -7.67
C GLN A 43 -13.29 -6.10 -7.25
N VAL A 44 -13.06 -6.38 -5.99
CA VAL A 44 -12.99 -7.76 -5.53
C VAL A 44 -13.96 -8.04 -4.40
N VAL A 45 -13.86 -7.31 -3.31
CA VAL A 45 -14.66 -7.63 -2.13
C VAL A 45 -16.15 -7.46 -2.41
N MET A 46 -16.56 -6.35 -2.94
CA MET A 46 -17.98 -6.11 -3.17
C MET A 46 -18.54 -6.92 -4.33
N PRO A 47 -17.94 -6.90 -5.50
CA PRO A 47 -18.54 -7.66 -6.61
C PRO A 47 -18.36 -9.17 -6.53
N GLN A 48 -17.27 -9.64 -5.93
CA GLN A 48 -17.00 -11.06 -5.90
C GLN A 48 -17.29 -11.70 -4.54
N GLY A 49 -17.52 -10.91 -3.51
CA GLY A 49 -17.78 -11.46 -2.18
C GLY A 49 -16.61 -12.22 -1.62
N ARG A 50 -15.39 -11.79 -1.93
CA ARG A 50 -14.19 -12.47 -1.46
C ARG A 50 -13.34 -11.57 -0.61
N PRO A 51 -12.69 -12.09 0.41
CA PRO A 51 -11.82 -11.27 1.23
C PRO A 51 -10.53 -10.98 0.48
N VAL A 52 -9.90 -9.86 0.81
CA VAL A 52 -8.66 -9.47 0.17
C VAL A 52 -7.69 -9.05 1.25
N GLU A 53 -6.42 -9.46 1.13
CA GLU A 53 -5.41 -9.04 2.06
C GLU A 53 -4.55 -8.02 1.36
N LEU A 54 -4.34 -6.88 1.98
CA LEU A 54 -3.60 -5.79 1.35
C LEU A 54 -2.12 -5.88 1.71
N LEU A 55 -1.31 -5.04 1.08
CA LEU A 55 0.13 -5.08 1.34
C LEU A 55 0.42 -4.54 2.74
N PRO A 56 1.52 -4.94 3.34
CA PRO A 56 1.87 -4.43 4.67
C PRO A 56 2.07 -2.93 4.65
N ARG A 57 1.61 -2.26 5.68
CA ARG A 57 1.72 -0.81 5.80
C ARG A 57 1.98 -0.43 7.25
N SER A 58 2.31 0.82 7.48
CA SER A 58 2.53 1.30 8.82
C SER A 58 1.20 1.33 9.57
N GLU A 59 1.26 1.38 10.89
CA GLU A 59 0.07 1.39 11.70
C GLU A 59 -0.84 2.55 11.33
N ARG A 60 -0.28 3.72 11.10
CA ARG A 60 -1.08 4.88 10.76
C ARG A 60 -1.83 4.65 9.46
N VAL A 61 -1.16 4.09 8.46
CA VAL A 61 -1.77 3.84 7.17
C VAL A 61 -2.83 2.76 7.29
N LEU A 62 -2.58 1.73 8.10
CA LEU A 62 -3.56 0.68 8.30
C LEU A 62 -4.85 1.25 8.88
N ARG A 63 -4.75 2.24 9.77
CA ARG A 63 -5.93 2.85 10.33
C ARG A 63 -6.69 3.62 9.28
N MET A 64 -5.97 4.28 8.38
CA MET A 64 -6.60 5.03 7.31
C MET A 64 -7.33 4.09 6.36
N GLN A 65 -6.73 2.94 6.07
CA GLN A 65 -7.36 1.97 5.22
C GLN A 65 -8.60 1.39 5.90
N ALA A 66 -8.52 1.12 7.20
CA ALA A 66 -9.64 0.57 7.93
C ALA A 66 -10.82 1.57 7.95
N ASP A 67 -10.51 2.86 8.04
CA ASP A 67 -11.56 3.87 8.03
C ASP A 67 -12.23 3.88 6.66
N LEU A 68 -11.46 3.72 5.60
CA LEU A 68 -12.01 3.71 4.26
C LEU A 68 -12.91 2.50 4.11
N VAL A 69 -12.52 1.33 4.60
CA VAL A 69 -13.31 0.12 4.52
C VAL A 69 -14.63 0.31 5.26
N ARG A 70 -14.60 0.99 6.41
CA ARG A 70 -15.82 1.23 7.15
C ARG A 70 -16.80 2.10 6.40
N ARG A 71 -16.33 2.98 5.54
CA ARG A 71 -17.21 3.83 4.76
C ARG A 71 -18.01 2.99 3.78
N TYR A 72 -17.50 1.82 3.40
CA TYR A 72 -18.22 0.92 2.52
C TYR A 72 -19.06 -0.06 3.35
N ARG A 73 -19.07 0.12 4.69
CA ARG A 73 -19.82 -0.74 5.59
C ARG A 73 -19.33 -2.18 5.54
N LEU A 74 -18.01 -2.35 5.38
CA LEU A 74 -17.39 -3.66 5.40
C LEU A 74 -16.53 -3.76 6.66
N ARG A 75 -16.04 -4.94 6.94
CA ARG A 75 -15.20 -5.16 8.09
C ARG A 75 -13.78 -5.42 7.67
N SER A 76 -12.86 -5.16 8.55
CA SER A 76 -11.46 -5.45 8.27
C SER A 76 -10.77 -5.76 9.60
N ASP A 77 -9.63 -6.44 9.51
CA ASP A 77 -8.82 -6.73 10.67
C ASP A 77 -7.36 -6.67 10.26
N VAL A 78 -6.50 -6.42 11.22
CA VAL A 78 -5.08 -6.35 10.97
C VAL A 78 -4.46 -7.70 11.31
N PHE A 79 -3.66 -8.24 10.40
CA PHE A 79 -2.96 -9.49 10.63
C PHE A 79 -1.47 -9.28 10.44
N GLY A 80 -0.67 -10.11 11.05
CA GLY A 80 0.76 -10.02 10.95
C GLY A 80 1.34 -9.26 12.13
N GLU A 81 2.65 -9.14 12.15
CA GLU A 81 3.32 -8.45 13.23
C GLU A 81 4.32 -7.46 12.72
N ALA A 82 4.54 -6.41 13.50
CA ALA A 82 5.54 -5.41 13.19
C ALA A 82 5.41 -4.91 11.76
N GLU A 83 6.49 -4.94 11.03
CA GLU A 83 6.50 -4.40 9.68
C GLU A 83 5.69 -5.22 8.69
N MET A 84 5.30 -6.41 9.06
CA MET A 84 4.52 -7.25 8.17
C MET A 84 3.03 -7.14 8.46
N SER A 85 2.62 -6.20 9.30
CA SER A 85 1.22 -6.00 9.62
C SER A 85 0.47 -5.51 8.38
N ARG A 86 -0.63 -6.13 8.08
CA ARG A 86 -1.39 -5.77 6.91
C ARG A 86 -2.87 -5.92 7.19
N LEU A 87 -3.67 -5.24 6.41
CA LEU A 87 -5.11 -5.24 6.60
C LEU A 87 -5.75 -6.30 5.72
N ARG A 88 -6.73 -6.98 6.26
CA ARG A 88 -7.51 -7.93 5.48
C ARG A 88 -8.94 -7.42 5.50
N VAL A 89 -9.55 -7.28 4.34
CA VAL A 89 -10.89 -6.74 4.19
C VAL A 89 -11.83 -7.90 3.94
N PHE A 90 -12.95 -7.93 4.65
CA PHE A 90 -13.89 -9.03 4.53
C PHE A 90 -15.20 -8.59 3.89
N PRO A 91 -15.84 -9.46 3.14
CA PRO A 91 -17.11 -9.12 2.52
C PRO A 91 -18.19 -9.15 3.60
N ARG A 92 -19.34 -8.60 3.30
CA ARG A 92 -20.44 -8.60 4.26
C ARG A 92 -20.98 -9.98 4.51
#